data_4d99ea6e313e29dd6242114bbae136b9
#
_entry.id   4d99ea6e313e29dd6242114bbae136b9
#
_cell.length_a   1.000
_cell.length_b   1.000
_cell.length_c   1.000
_cell.angle_alpha   90.00
_cell.angle_beta   90.00
_cell.angle_gamma   90.00
#
_symmetry.space_group_name_H-M   'P 1'
#
loop_
_entity.id
_entity.type
_entity.pdbx_description
1 polymer ?
#
loop_
_entity_poly.entity_id
_entity_poly.type
_entity_poly.pdbx_seq_one_letter_code
_entity_poly.pdbx_strand_id
1 'polypeptide(L)'
;MQKFPMTAQGLRRLEEELRTLKSQERPAIIRAIAEARSHGDLSENAEYHAARERQSFIEGRIQELEEIVGGVEVIDPSTLSGSNVKFGAHVKLVDEETEKEATYQIVGVYEADIKAARLSISSPLAKALIGKKVGETVSVPAPGGDRSYEILEVRFI
;
A
#
# COMPACT_ATOMS: atom_id res chain seq x y z
N MET A 1 -14.29 4.99 -15.43
CA MET A 1 -13.57 4.15 -14.46
C MET A 1 -12.36 4.93 -13.93
N GLN A 2 -12.24 4.99 -12.62
CA GLN A 2 -11.12 5.67 -11.98
C GLN A 2 -9.85 4.83 -12.11
N LYS A 3 -8.73 5.47 -12.48
CA LYS A 3 -7.45 4.78 -12.59
C LYS A 3 -6.53 5.18 -11.44
N PHE A 4 -5.74 4.23 -10.97
CA PHE A 4 -4.81 4.43 -9.87
C PHE A 4 -3.38 4.21 -10.35
N PRO A 5 -2.45 5.16 -10.11
CA PRO A 5 -1.05 4.90 -10.40
C PRO A 5 -0.50 3.87 -9.41
N MET A 6 0.29 2.95 -9.91
CA MET A 6 0.89 1.90 -9.10
C MET A 6 2.19 1.44 -9.73
N THR A 7 3.17 1.08 -8.90
CA THR A 7 4.40 0.47 -9.42
C THR A 7 4.11 -0.98 -9.83
N ALA A 8 4.94 -1.51 -10.73
CA ALA A 8 4.81 -2.91 -11.15
C ALA A 8 4.95 -3.88 -9.97
N GLN A 9 5.83 -3.56 -9.02
CA GLN A 9 5.99 -4.37 -7.81
C GLN A 9 4.75 -4.35 -6.93
N GLY A 10 4.13 -3.19 -6.77
CA GLY A 10 2.90 -3.06 -6.01
C GLY A 10 1.77 -3.86 -6.63
N LEU A 11 1.63 -3.81 -7.94
CA LEU A 11 0.63 -4.60 -8.66
C LEU A 11 0.87 -6.10 -8.45
N ARG A 12 2.11 -6.56 -8.55
CA ARG A 12 2.43 -7.98 -8.32
C ARG A 12 2.04 -8.42 -6.91
N ARG A 13 2.29 -7.57 -5.89
CA ARG A 13 1.90 -7.90 -4.51
C ARG A 13 0.39 -8.06 -4.37
N LEU A 14 -0.39 -7.17 -4.98
CA LEU A 14 -1.85 -7.26 -4.92
C LEU A 14 -2.38 -8.47 -5.69
N GLU A 15 -1.81 -8.74 -6.86
CA GLU A 15 -2.21 -9.90 -7.65
C GLU A 15 -1.89 -11.21 -6.92
N GLU A 16 -0.77 -11.27 -6.23
CA GLU A 16 -0.40 -12.44 -5.44
C GLU A 16 -1.33 -12.64 -4.25
N GLU A 17 -1.66 -11.56 -3.54
CA GLU A 17 -2.65 -11.62 -2.45
C GLU A 17 -4.00 -12.13 -2.98
N LEU A 18 -4.45 -11.60 -4.11
CA LEU A 18 -5.70 -12.02 -4.73
C LEU A 18 -5.68 -13.50 -5.09
N ARG A 19 -4.57 -13.96 -5.66
CA ARG A 19 -4.41 -15.38 -6.01
C ARG A 19 -4.47 -16.27 -4.78
N THR A 20 -3.78 -15.91 -3.71
CA THR A 20 -3.79 -16.65 -2.45
C THR A 20 -5.18 -16.73 -1.85
N LEU A 21 -5.91 -15.62 -1.84
CA LEU A 21 -7.27 -15.58 -1.32
C LEU A 21 -8.20 -16.52 -2.11
N LYS A 22 -8.09 -16.52 -3.43
CA LYS A 22 -8.95 -17.34 -4.29
C LYS A 22 -8.58 -18.82 -4.29
N SER A 23 -7.28 -19.13 -4.28
CA SER A 23 -6.82 -20.51 -4.45
C SER A 23 -6.59 -21.24 -3.13
N GLN A 24 -6.36 -20.54 -2.04
CA GLN A 24 -6.04 -21.16 -0.74
C GLN A 24 -7.04 -20.78 0.34
N GLU A 25 -7.27 -19.50 0.58
CA GLU A 25 -8.10 -19.04 1.68
C GLU A 25 -9.58 -19.35 1.46
N ARG A 26 -10.09 -19.08 0.26
CA ARG A 26 -11.49 -19.36 -0.04
C ARG A 26 -11.82 -20.85 0.08
N PRO A 27 -11.06 -21.79 -0.54
CA PRO A 27 -11.34 -23.20 -0.36
C PRO A 27 -11.21 -23.66 1.09
N ALA A 28 -10.24 -23.14 1.83
CA ALA A 28 -10.02 -23.51 3.22
C ALA A 28 -11.20 -23.09 4.11
N ILE A 29 -11.73 -21.88 3.91
CA ILE A 29 -12.86 -21.43 4.73
C ILE A 29 -14.16 -22.17 4.36
N ILE A 30 -14.33 -22.54 3.09
CA ILE A 30 -15.48 -23.35 2.68
C ILE A 30 -15.44 -24.70 3.40
N ARG A 31 -14.27 -25.34 3.49
CA ARG A 31 -14.11 -26.59 4.24
C ARG A 31 -14.35 -26.39 5.73
N ALA A 32 -13.85 -25.31 6.31
CA ALA A 32 -14.04 -25.01 7.72
C ALA A 32 -15.52 -24.82 8.08
N ILE A 33 -16.28 -24.18 7.21
CA ILE A 33 -17.72 -23.99 7.38
C ILE A 33 -18.44 -25.35 7.34
N ALA A 34 -18.09 -26.19 6.37
CA ALA A 34 -18.69 -27.52 6.23
C ALA A 34 -18.41 -28.38 7.47
N GLU A 35 -17.19 -28.34 7.98
CA GLU A 35 -16.80 -29.05 9.19
C GLU A 35 -17.57 -28.53 10.42
N ALA A 36 -17.62 -27.19 10.57
CA ALA A 36 -18.35 -26.60 11.70
C ALA A 36 -19.83 -26.96 11.69
N ARG A 37 -20.45 -27.03 10.51
CA ARG A 37 -21.87 -27.42 10.38
C ARG A 37 -22.11 -28.85 10.83
N SER A 38 -21.12 -29.71 10.71
CA SER A 38 -21.25 -31.11 11.13
C SER A 38 -21.31 -31.28 12.64
N HIS A 39 -20.97 -30.26 13.43
CA HIS A 39 -20.90 -30.30 14.89
C HIS A 39 -22.24 -29.98 15.59
N GLY A 40 -23.32 -29.72 14.84
CA GLY A 40 -24.65 -29.58 15.41
C GLY A 40 -25.31 -28.23 15.24
N ASP A 41 -25.95 -27.71 16.29
CA ASP A 41 -26.79 -26.54 16.25
C ASP A 41 -26.02 -25.29 15.81
N LEU A 42 -26.40 -24.70 14.65
CA LEU A 42 -25.73 -23.56 14.07
C LEU A 42 -25.91 -22.27 14.87
N SER A 43 -27.03 -22.14 15.59
CA SER A 43 -27.33 -20.93 16.35
C SER A 43 -26.39 -20.73 17.55
N GLU A 44 -25.86 -21.82 18.10
CA GLU A 44 -24.95 -21.77 19.25
C GLU A 44 -23.54 -22.26 18.91
N ASN A 45 -23.25 -22.45 17.62
CA ASN A 45 -21.98 -22.97 17.15
C ASN A 45 -21.02 -21.82 16.89
N ALA A 46 -20.15 -21.54 17.87
CA ALA A 46 -19.18 -20.47 17.78
C ALA A 46 -18.18 -20.65 16.62
N GLU A 47 -17.80 -21.90 16.35
CA GLU A 47 -16.90 -22.20 15.22
C GLU A 47 -17.54 -21.87 13.88
N TYR A 48 -18.82 -22.18 13.73
CA TYR A 48 -19.58 -21.85 12.53
C TYR A 48 -19.67 -20.34 12.31
N HIS A 49 -20.02 -19.60 13.37
CA HIS A 49 -20.15 -18.15 13.27
C HIS A 49 -18.82 -17.47 12.96
N ALA A 50 -17.73 -17.92 13.60
CA ALA A 50 -16.40 -17.40 13.32
C ALA A 50 -15.97 -17.67 11.87
N ALA A 51 -16.26 -18.88 11.37
CA ALA A 51 -15.92 -19.24 9.98
C ALA A 51 -16.72 -18.42 8.97
N ARG A 52 -18.01 -18.17 9.25
CA ARG A 52 -18.83 -17.33 8.37
C ARG A 52 -18.35 -15.88 8.35
N GLU A 53 -17.94 -15.36 9.49
CA GLU A 53 -17.38 -14.01 9.58
C GLU A 53 -16.08 -13.93 8.78
N ARG A 54 -15.21 -14.92 8.93
CA ARG A 54 -13.97 -14.99 8.16
C ARG A 54 -14.23 -15.07 6.65
N GLN A 55 -15.25 -15.85 6.25
CA GLN A 55 -15.65 -15.95 4.83
C GLN A 55 -16.06 -14.58 4.29
N SER A 56 -16.85 -13.83 5.04
CA SER A 56 -17.28 -12.48 4.63
C SER A 56 -16.07 -11.56 4.43
N PHE A 57 -15.09 -11.64 5.31
CA PHE A 57 -13.87 -10.87 5.19
C PHE A 57 -13.09 -11.26 3.91
N ILE A 58 -12.94 -12.56 3.67
CA ILE A 58 -12.21 -13.06 2.48
C ILE A 58 -12.91 -12.60 1.20
N GLU A 59 -14.22 -12.75 1.09
CA GLU A 59 -14.95 -12.37 -0.11
C GLU A 59 -14.94 -10.87 -0.33
N GLY A 60 -15.05 -10.08 0.74
CA GLY A 60 -14.96 -8.63 0.65
C GLY A 60 -13.58 -8.17 0.18
N ARG A 61 -12.52 -8.80 0.69
CA ARG A 61 -11.16 -8.45 0.26
C ARG A 61 -10.91 -8.85 -1.19
N ILE A 62 -11.42 -9.99 -1.64
CA ILE A 62 -11.32 -10.40 -3.04
C ILE A 62 -11.97 -9.36 -3.95
N GLN A 63 -13.18 -8.96 -3.60
CA GLN A 63 -13.90 -7.96 -4.39
C GLN A 63 -13.13 -6.64 -4.45
N GLU A 64 -12.62 -6.16 -3.31
CA GLU A 64 -11.84 -4.94 -3.23
C GLU A 64 -10.60 -5.03 -4.11
N LEU A 65 -9.85 -6.13 -4.01
CA LEU A 65 -8.63 -6.32 -4.82
C LEU A 65 -8.93 -6.41 -6.31
N GLU A 66 -10.02 -7.07 -6.69
CA GLU A 66 -10.41 -7.13 -8.11
C GLU A 66 -10.72 -5.75 -8.67
N GLU A 67 -11.38 -4.90 -7.90
CA GLU A 67 -11.68 -3.53 -8.30
C GLU A 67 -10.40 -2.70 -8.42
N ILE A 68 -9.48 -2.83 -7.46
CA ILE A 68 -8.21 -2.10 -7.49
C ILE A 68 -7.37 -2.54 -8.69
N VAL A 69 -7.18 -3.85 -8.86
CA VAL A 69 -6.39 -4.39 -9.97
C VAL A 69 -6.98 -4.00 -11.33
N GLY A 70 -8.30 -3.96 -11.42
CA GLY A 70 -8.99 -3.53 -12.65
C GLY A 70 -8.81 -2.05 -12.99
N GLY A 71 -8.43 -1.23 -12.01
CA GLY A 71 -8.25 0.22 -12.22
C GLY A 71 -6.79 0.69 -12.20
N VAL A 72 -5.83 -0.23 -12.18
CA VAL A 72 -4.41 0.12 -12.07
C VAL A 72 -3.88 0.68 -13.39
N GLU A 73 -3.13 1.78 -13.29
CA GLU A 73 -2.25 2.27 -14.34
C GLU A 73 -0.81 2.03 -13.85
N VAL A 74 -0.12 1.11 -14.50
CA VAL A 74 1.23 0.72 -14.07
C VAL A 74 2.25 1.75 -14.52
N ILE A 75 3.05 2.21 -13.57
CA ILE A 75 4.17 3.11 -13.84
C ILE A 75 5.44 2.37 -13.42
N ASP A 76 6.38 2.21 -14.35
CA ASP A 76 7.66 1.58 -14.08
C ASP A 76 8.68 2.68 -13.74
N PRO A 77 9.12 2.78 -12.47
CA PRO A 77 10.08 3.82 -12.08
C PRO A 77 11.42 3.71 -12.82
N SER A 78 11.80 2.51 -13.26
CA SER A 78 13.07 2.31 -13.96
C SER A 78 13.11 3.00 -15.33
N THR A 79 11.95 3.34 -15.89
CA THR A 79 11.87 4.08 -17.15
C THR A 79 11.89 5.59 -16.96
N LEU A 80 11.82 6.06 -15.71
CA LEU A 80 11.82 7.48 -15.39
C LEU A 80 13.23 7.96 -15.09
N SER A 81 13.47 9.23 -15.33
CA SER A 81 14.75 9.85 -15.05
C SER A 81 14.57 11.34 -14.75
N GLY A 82 15.65 11.99 -14.37
CA GLY A 82 15.64 13.41 -14.08
C GLY A 82 15.93 13.69 -12.60
N SER A 83 15.97 14.98 -12.27
CA SER A 83 16.33 15.47 -10.95
C SER A 83 15.14 15.81 -10.07
N ASN A 84 13.93 15.82 -10.65
CA ASN A 84 12.71 16.18 -9.92
C ASN A 84 12.07 14.95 -9.30
N VAL A 85 11.49 15.12 -8.14
CA VAL A 85 10.71 14.07 -7.48
C VAL A 85 9.43 13.83 -8.27
N LYS A 86 9.20 12.56 -8.63
CA LYS A 86 8.02 12.11 -9.37
C LYS A 86 7.50 10.83 -8.71
N PHE A 87 6.32 10.39 -9.14
CA PHE A 87 5.81 9.08 -8.73
C PHE A 87 6.87 7.99 -8.95
N GLY A 88 7.04 7.12 -7.97
CA GLY A 88 8.01 6.03 -8.04
C GLY A 88 9.43 6.39 -7.61
N ALA A 89 9.72 7.67 -7.38
CA ALA A 89 11.05 8.10 -6.98
C ALA A 89 11.41 7.60 -5.59
N HIS A 90 12.67 7.20 -5.42
CA HIS A 90 13.28 6.98 -4.10
C HIS A 90 13.92 8.29 -3.68
N VAL A 91 13.45 8.87 -2.60
CA VAL A 91 13.87 10.18 -2.13
C VAL A 91 14.53 10.05 -0.76
N LYS A 92 15.80 10.45 -0.69
CA LYS A 92 16.53 10.50 0.57
C LYS A 92 16.37 11.88 1.18
N LEU A 93 15.92 11.93 2.42
CA LEU A 93 15.64 13.15 3.15
C LEU A 93 16.47 13.23 4.41
N VAL A 94 16.75 14.45 4.86
CA VAL A 94 17.26 14.69 6.21
C VAL A 94 16.31 15.64 6.92
N ASP A 95 15.90 15.26 8.15
CA ASP A 95 15.12 16.13 9.04
C ASP A 95 16.06 17.24 9.54
N GLU A 96 15.75 18.48 9.24
CA GLU A 96 16.64 19.60 9.58
C GLU A 96 16.79 19.82 11.07
N GLU A 97 15.82 19.39 11.87
CA GLU A 97 15.88 19.57 13.32
C GLU A 97 16.65 18.45 14.00
N THR A 98 16.35 17.18 13.63
CA THR A 98 16.96 16.01 14.29
C THR A 98 18.21 15.51 13.59
N GLU A 99 18.45 15.96 12.36
CA GLU A 99 19.53 15.49 11.47
C GLU A 99 19.46 14.01 11.11
N LYS A 100 18.29 13.37 11.35
CA LYS A 100 18.07 11.98 10.96
C LYS A 100 17.73 11.88 9.49
N GLU A 101 18.32 10.88 8.82
CA GLU A 101 18.08 10.61 7.41
C GLU A 101 17.11 9.45 7.25
N ALA A 102 16.32 9.51 6.19
CA ALA A 102 15.41 8.44 5.81
C ALA A 102 15.23 8.45 4.30
N THR A 103 15.01 7.28 3.71
CA THR A 103 14.74 7.15 2.28
C THR A 103 13.35 6.55 2.10
N TYR A 104 12.52 7.21 1.32
CA TYR A 104 11.16 6.76 1.01
C TYR A 104 10.98 6.61 -0.49
N GLN A 105 10.20 5.61 -0.90
CA GLN A 105 9.71 5.53 -2.27
C GLN A 105 8.31 6.10 -2.33
N ILE A 106 8.02 6.96 -3.29
CA ILE A 106 6.68 7.50 -3.50
C ILE A 106 5.90 6.53 -4.36
N VAL A 107 4.80 6.00 -3.81
CA VAL A 107 4.02 4.93 -4.43
C VAL A 107 2.53 5.27 -4.42
N GLY A 108 1.72 4.40 -5.04
CA GLY A 108 0.27 4.57 -5.04
C GLY A 108 -0.36 4.31 -3.68
N VAL A 109 -1.59 4.78 -3.50
CA VAL A 109 -2.29 4.72 -2.22
C VAL A 109 -2.49 3.29 -1.71
N TYR A 110 -2.65 2.33 -2.62
CA TYR A 110 -2.92 0.93 -2.24
C TYR A 110 -1.66 0.11 -2.01
N GLU A 111 -0.49 0.64 -2.32
CA GLU A 111 0.79 -0.05 -2.09
C GLU A 111 1.61 0.62 -0.99
N ALA A 112 1.09 1.69 -0.39
CA ALA A 112 1.79 2.43 0.65
C ALA A 112 1.97 1.61 1.93
N ASP A 113 3.15 1.70 2.52
CA ASP A 113 3.47 1.05 3.78
C ASP A 113 4.67 1.78 4.39
N ILE A 114 4.41 2.63 5.37
CA ILE A 114 5.45 3.47 5.97
C ILE A 114 6.54 2.63 6.64
N LYS A 115 6.19 1.45 7.18
CA LYS A 115 7.17 0.57 7.81
C LYS A 115 8.16 0.01 6.79
N ALA A 116 7.74 -0.14 5.54
CA ALA A 116 8.60 -0.57 4.44
C ALA A 116 9.15 0.61 3.64
N ALA A 117 9.03 1.84 4.18
CA ALA A 117 9.49 3.07 3.55
C ALA A 117 8.81 3.36 2.20
N ARG A 118 7.57 2.92 2.05
CA ARG A 118 6.73 3.25 0.90
C ARG A 118 5.72 4.32 1.31
N LEU A 119 5.85 5.49 0.71
CA LEU A 119 5.09 6.68 1.05
C LEU A 119 3.98 6.89 0.03
N SER A 120 2.74 6.98 0.50
CA SER A 120 1.61 7.23 -0.41
C SER A 120 1.75 8.58 -1.11
N ILE A 121 1.47 8.59 -2.42
CA ILE A 121 1.45 9.82 -3.21
C ILE A 121 0.46 10.84 -2.65
N SER A 122 -0.56 10.40 -1.93
CA SER A 122 -1.56 11.27 -1.32
C SER A 122 -1.15 11.82 0.04
N SER A 123 -0.04 11.34 0.62
CA SER A 123 0.41 11.80 1.93
C SER A 123 0.89 13.25 1.88
N PRO A 124 0.79 14.00 2.99
CA PRO A 124 1.29 15.38 3.02
C PRO A 124 2.76 15.50 2.64
N LEU A 125 3.60 14.59 3.10
CA LEU A 125 5.02 14.62 2.77
C LEU A 125 5.26 14.39 1.27
N ALA A 126 4.60 13.39 0.68
CA ALA A 126 4.73 13.14 -0.76
C ALA A 126 4.28 14.33 -1.59
N LYS A 127 3.15 14.94 -1.21
CA LYS A 127 2.64 16.13 -1.91
C LYS A 127 3.62 17.29 -1.84
N ALA A 128 4.30 17.46 -0.72
CA ALA A 128 5.31 18.51 -0.55
C ALA A 128 6.54 18.21 -1.40
N LEU A 129 6.91 16.94 -1.57
CA LEU A 129 8.12 16.53 -2.29
C LEU A 129 7.98 16.56 -3.81
N ILE A 130 6.79 16.21 -4.33
CA ILE A 130 6.57 16.10 -5.77
C ILE A 130 6.96 17.41 -6.49
N GLY A 131 7.76 17.29 -7.53
CA GLY A 131 8.23 18.43 -8.31
C GLY A 131 9.49 19.11 -7.78
N LYS A 132 9.93 18.74 -6.57
CA LYS A 132 11.11 19.33 -5.96
C LYS A 132 12.39 18.63 -6.43
N LYS A 133 13.53 19.25 -6.16
CA LYS A 133 14.84 18.75 -6.58
C LYS A 133 15.77 18.57 -5.39
N VAL A 134 16.88 17.87 -5.61
CA VAL A 134 17.96 17.77 -4.63
C VAL A 134 18.40 19.16 -4.21
N GLY A 135 18.57 19.34 -2.91
CA GLY A 135 18.99 20.62 -2.30
C GLY A 135 17.83 21.50 -1.86
N GLU A 136 16.62 21.23 -2.32
CA GLU A 136 15.44 21.98 -1.86
C GLU A 136 14.96 21.47 -0.53
N THR A 137 14.39 22.37 0.25
CA THR A 137 13.79 22.08 1.56
C THR A 137 12.28 22.17 1.44
N VAL A 138 11.59 21.21 2.07
CA VAL A 138 10.12 21.22 2.14
C VAL A 138 9.69 21.26 3.60
N SER A 139 8.53 21.88 3.85
CA SER A 139 7.94 21.96 5.19
C SER A 139 6.61 21.22 5.18
N VAL A 140 6.40 20.37 6.19
CA VAL A 140 5.22 19.52 6.32
C VAL A 140 4.59 19.72 7.68
N PRO A 141 3.27 20.01 7.75
CA PRO A 141 2.58 20.11 9.05
C PRO A 141 2.64 18.78 9.79
N ALA A 142 2.89 18.86 11.10
CA ALA A 142 2.94 17.70 11.97
C ALA A 142 2.41 18.06 13.35
N PRO A 143 1.97 17.05 14.14
CA PRO A 143 1.62 17.30 15.53
C PRO A 143 2.83 17.90 16.28
N GLY A 144 2.66 19.00 16.95
CA GLY A 144 3.75 19.67 17.65
C GLY A 144 4.50 20.69 16.82
N GLY A 145 4.08 20.96 15.57
CA GLY A 145 4.67 21.98 14.69
C GLY A 145 5.15 21.43 13.37
N ASP A 146 5.46 22.33 12.45
CA ASP A 146 5.94 21.98 11.12
C ASP A 146 7.30 21.29 11.20
N ARG A 147 7.49 20.29 10.35
CA ARG A 147 8.80 19.64 10.16
C ARG A 147 9.37 20.01 8.81
N SER A 148 10.66 20.30 8.78
CA SER A 148 11.36 20.66 7.57
C SER A 148 12.35 19.57 7.18
N TYR A 149 12.39 19.24 5.89
CA TYR A 149 13.27 18.21 5.34
C TYR A 149 14.01 18.75 4.15
N GLU A 150 15.31 18.43 4.07
CA GLU A 150 16.08 18.72 2.88
C GLU A 150 16.18 17.47 2.02
N ILE A 151 16.03 17.61 0.72
CA ILE A 151 16.16 16.51 -0.25
C ILE A 151 17.64 16.31 -0.54
N LEU A 152 18.17 15.15 -0.18
CA LEU A 152 19.57 14.79 -0.36
C LEU A 152 19.81 14.04 -1.67
N GLU A 153 18.86 13.20 -2.08
CA GLU A 153 19.02 12.35 -3.25
C GLU A 153 17.66 11.99 -3.83
N VAL A 154 17.57 11.91 -5.15
CA VAL A 154 16.41 11.45 -5.89
C VAL A 154 16.86 10.38 -6.88
N ARG A 155 16.32 9.15 -6.77
CA ARG A 155 16.69 8.05 -7.65
C ARG A 155 15.45 7.35 -8.18
N PHE A 156 15.58 6.85 -9.41
CA PHE A 156 14.56 6.01 -10.06
C PHE A 156 15.22 4.66 -10.34
N ILE A 157 14.79 3.65 -9.60
CA ILE A 157 15.39 2.32 -9.66
C ILE A 157 14.42 1.33 -10.27
#